data_2542c1150215d39d3b03cecd91d8623e
#
_entry.id   2542c1150215d39d3b03cecd91d8623e
#
_cell.length_a   1.000
_cell.length_b   1.000
_cell.length_c   1.000
_cell.angle_alpha   90.00
_cell.angle_beta   90.00
_cell.angle_gamma   90.00
#
_symmetry.space_group_name_H-M   'P 1'
#
loop_
_entity.id
_entity.type
_entity.pdbx_description
1 polymer ?
#
loop_
_entity_poly.entity_id
_entity_poly.type
_entity_poly.pdbx_seq_one_letter_code
_entity_poly.pdbx_strand_id
1 'polypeptide(L)'
;GYTKKEEYQKIVDQLKEVIRGFAKFRIKNYITGGAQGFDQLAFWAVNSLKKEYDIQNIVYIPFQGQERLWKKTGMFGQKDYQKMLALADQVVNVSEARNLDMTKEKAEIDAMLVRNEMMVDNSQMVIGFFPFSKDYKKEKGGTASCLRYADGKIHVCQIDPKTFEIQ
;
A
#
# COMPACT_ATOMS: atom_id res chain seq x y z
N GLY A 1 16.57 -11.84 -18.09
CA GLY A 1 15.79 -11.03 -17.15
C GLY A 1 14.55 -11.79 -16.68
N TYR A 2 14.00 -11.37 -15.56
CA TYR A 2 12.78 -11.97 -15.02
C TYR A 2 11.53 -11.52 -15.80
N THR A 3 10.53 -12.39 -15.87
CA THR A 3 9.19 -11.97 -16.30
C THR A 3 8.54 -11.09 -15.21
N LYS A 4 7.54 -10.27 -15.58
CA LYS A 4 6.78 -9.47 -14.60
C LYS A 4 6.17 -10.31 -13.49
N LYS A 5 5.71 -11.53 -13.81
CA LYS A 5 5.15 -12.45 -12.82
C LYS A 5 6.21 -12.91 -11.81
N GLU A 6 7.41 -13.20 -12.27
CA GLU A 6 8.53 -13.57 -11.39
C GLU A 6 8.98 -12.41 -10.51
N GLU A 7 9.02 -11.18 -11.06
CA GLU A 7 9.31 -9.98 -10.29
C GLU A 7 8.28 -9.76 -9.18
N TYR A 8 7.00 -9.87 -9.49
CA TYR A 8 5.92 -9.74 -8.50
C TYR A 8 6.01 -10.83 -7.43
N GLN A 9 6.33 -12.06 -7.81
CA GLN A 9 6.51 -13.14 -6.84
C GLN A 9 7.67 -12.86 -5.89
N LYS A 10 8.78 -12.33 -6.38
CA LYS A 10 9.91 -11.92 -5.53
C LYS A 10 9.53 -10.82 -4.54
N ILE A 11 8.77 -9.83 -4.99
CA ILE A 11 8.27 -8.76 -4.11
C ILE A 11 7.38 -9.35 -3.01
N VAL A 12 6.45 -10.23 -3.38
CA VAL A 12 5.56 -10.89 -2.41
C VAL A 12 6.36 -11.74 -1.43
N ASP A 13 7.33 -12.51 -1.89
CA ASP A 13 8.17 -13.35 -1.03
C ASP A 13 8.98 -12.50 -0.04
N GLN A 14 9.56 -11.39 -0.50
CA GLN A 14 10.26 -10.45 0.36
C GLN A 14 9.33 -9.81 1.39
N LEU A 15 8.15 -9.39 0.98
CA LEU A 15 7.15 -8.84 1.89
C LEU A 15 6.69 -9.86 2.92
N LYS A 16 6.49 -11.11 2.55
CA LYS A 16 6.12 -12.18 3.48
C LYS A 16 7.17 -12.39 4.55
N GLU A 17 8.44 -12.38 4.20
CA GLU A 17 9.54 -12.48 5.18
C GLU A 17 9.54 -11.30 6.17
N VAL A 18 9.35 -10.08 5.67
CA VAL A 18 9.26 -8.88 6.50
C VAL A 18 8.05 -8.94 7.43
N ILE A 19 6.88 -9.31 6.89
CA ILE A 19 5.63 -9.43 7.68
C ILE A 19 5.74 -10.52 8.74
N ARG A 20 6.34 -11.67 8.43
CA ARG A 20 6.61 -12.73 9.42
C ARG A 20 7.45 -12.21 10.57
N GLY A 21 8.51 -11.44 10.28
CA GLY A 21 9.34 -10.81 11.29
C GLY A 21 8.53 -9.89 12.21
N PHE A 22 7.71 -9.02 11.65
CA PHE A 22 6.86 -8.12 12.42
C PHE A 22 5.76 -8.84 13.20
N ALA A 23 5.13 -9.85 12.62
CA ALA A 23 4.08 -10.63 13.29
C ALA A 23 4.61 -11.35 14.54
N LYS A 24 5.85 -11.83 14.50
CA LYS A 24 6.54 -12.40 15.67
C LYS A 24 6.73 -11.40 16.80
N PHE A 25 6.86 -10.11 16.50
CA PHE A 25 6.92 -9.00 17.47
C PHE A 25 5.53 -8.42 17.78
N ARG A 26 4.46 -9.15 17.49
CA ARG A 26 3.05 -8.79 17.77
C ARG A 26 2.56 -7.53 17.04
N ILE A 27 3.13 -7.19 15.91
CA ILE A 27 2.57 -6.19 15.02
C ILE A 27 1.41 -6.85 14.29
N LYS A 28 0.19 -6.35 14.52
CA LYS A 28 -1.05 -6.99 14.06
C LYS A 28 -1.69 -6.30 12.87
N ASN A 29 -1.55 -5.01 12.73
CA ASN A 29 -2.28 -4.23 11.74
C ASN A 29 -1.40 -3.87 10.56
N TYR A 30 -1.84 -4.23 9.37
CA TYR A 30 -1.16 -3.97 8.11
C TYR A 30 -2.09 -3.17 7.20
N ILE A 31 -1.66 -1.97 6.80
CA ILE A 31 -2.49 -1.01 6.07
C ILE A 31 -1.92 -0.84 4.66
N THR A 32 -2.79 -0.91 3.66
CA THR A 32 -2.47 -0.58 2.27
C THR A 32 -3.49 0.39 1.68
N GLY A 33 -3.10 1.11 0.64
CA GLY A 33 -3.97 2.06 -0.05
C GLY A 33 -4.78 1.47 -1.19
N GLY A 34 -4.58 0.20 -1.50
CA GLY A 34 -5.31 -0.50 -2.57
C GLY A 34 -4.96 -0.04 -3.99
N ALA A 35 -3.96 0.82 -4.18
CA ALA A 35 -3.51 1.22 -5.50
C ALA A 35 -2.97 0.05 -6.32
N GLN A 36 -2.99 0.19 -7.65
CA GLN A 36 -2.43 -0.84 -8.52
C GLN A 36 -0.93 -1.06 -8.24
N GLY A 37 -0.49 -2.30 -8.32
CA GLY A 37 0.90 -2.67 -8.15
C GLY A 37 1.25 -3.01 -6.70
N PHE A 38 2.19 -2.28 -6.10
CA PHE A 38 2.79 -2.64 -4.81
C PHE A 38 1.78 -2.76 -3.66
N ASP A 39 0.81 -1.86 -3.57
CA ASP A 39 -0.22 -1.92 -2.52
C ASP A 39 -1.00 -3.23 -2.57
N GLN A 40 -1.39 -3.67 -3.76
CA GLN A 40 -2.12 -4.92 -3.91
C GLN A 40 -1.22 -6.14 -3.66
N LEU A 41 0.04 -6.10 -4.07
CA LEU A 41 1.01 -7.16 -3.73
C LEU A 41 1.19 -7.27 -2.21
N ALA A 42 1.28 -6.15 -1.52
CA ALA A 42 1.37 -6.10 -0.07
C ALA A 42 0.11 -6.68 0.60
N PHE A 43 -1.07 -6.31 0.11
CA PHE A 43 -2.32 -6.89 0.58
C PHE A 43 -2.33 -8.42 0.47
N TRP A 44 -1.97 -8.96 -0.68
CA TRP A 44 -1.97 -10.41 -0.90
C TRP A 44 -0.89 -11.13 -0.08
N ALA A 45 0.25 -10.50 0.15
CA ALA A 45 1.26 -11.03 1.06
C ALA A 45 0.73 -11.17 2.49
N VAL A 46 0.09 -10.14 3.03
CA VAL A 46 -0.57 -10.18 4.35
C VAL A 46 -1.66 -11.24 4.36
N ASN A 47 -2.54 -11.25 3.36
CA ASN A 47 -3.65 -12.20 3.29
C ASN A 47 -3.17 -13.65 3.31
N SER A 48 -2.07 -13.96 2.63
CA SER A 48 -1.49 -15.31 2.60
C SER A 48 -0.95 -15.77 3.96
N LEU A 49 -0.61 -14.85 4.85
CA LEU A 49 -0.05 -15.14 6.18
C LEU A 49 -1.10 -15.17 7.29
N LYS A 50 -2.35 -14.82 7.01
CA LYS A 50 -3.44 -14.84 8.02
C LYS A 50 -3.74 -16.25 8.57
N LYS A 51 -3.36 -17.28 7.85
CA LYS A 51 -3.46 -18.68 8.32
C LYS A 51 -2.42 -19.02 9.39
N GLU A 52 -1.27 -18.33 9.37
CA GLU A 52 -0.14 -18.59 10.28
C GLU A 52 -0.13 -17.62 11.46
N TYR A 53 -0.65 -16.41 11.29
CA TYR A 53 -0.59 -15.33 12.27
C TYR A 53 -1.94 -14.64 12.46
N ASP A 54 -2.20 -14.21 13.69
CA ASP A 54 -3.36 -13.36 14.03
C ASP A 54 -3.06 -11.90 13.64
N ILE A 55 -3.26 -11.59 12.37
CA ILE A 55 -2.99 -10.28 11.78
C ILE A 55 -4.22 -9.74 11.04
N GLN A 56 -4.33 -8.42 10.96
CA GLN A 56 -5.42 -7.70 10.31
C GLN A 56 -4.93 -7.05 9.02
N ASN A 57 -5.70 -7.22 7.96
CA ASN A 57 -5.44 -6.65 6.65
C ASN A 57 -6.42 -5.50 6.40
N ILE A 58 -5.91 -4.28 6.44
CA ILE A 58 -6.71 -3.05 6.42
C ILE A 58 -6.43 -2.30 5.12
N VAL A 59 -7.49 -1.86 4.45
CA VAL A 59 -7.37 -1.07 3.21
C VAL A 59 -7.94 0.32 3.42
N TYR A 60 -7.13 1.34 3.16
CA TYR A 60 -7.56 2.73 3.11
C TYR A 60 -7.78 3.13 1.66
N ILE A 61 -9.03 3.27 1.25
CA ILE A 61 -9.35 3.77 -0.09
C ILE A 61 -9.49 5.28 -0.06
N PRO A 62 -9.01 6.00 -1.08
CA PRO A 62 -9.13 7.47 -1.11
C PRO A 62 -10.58 7.92 -1.26
N PHE A 63 -11.33 7.22 -2.10
CA PHE A 63 -12.75 7.42 -2.37
C PHE A 63 -13.33 6.15 -2.99
N GLN A 64 -14.63 6.00 -2.93
CA GLN A 64 -15.31 4.87 -3.56
C GLN A 64 -15.18 4.95 -5.08
N GLY A 65 -14.81 3.84 -5.71
CA GLY A 65 -14.69 3.75 -7.17
C GLY A 65 -13.34 4.23 -7.71
N GLN A 66 -12.26 4.23 -6.91
CA GLN A 66 -10.93 4.55 -7.44
C GLN A 66 -10.53 3.66 -8.63
N GLU A 67 -11.08 2.45 -8.70
CA GLU A 67 -10.78 1.46 -9.74
C GLU A 67 -11.57 1.65 -11.05
N ARG A 68 -12.50 2.58 -11.11
CA ARG A 68 -13.45 2.72 -12.22
C ARG A 68 -12.83 2.90 -13.62
N LEU A 69 -11.60 3.45 -13.65
CA LEU A 69 -10.85 3.65 -14.90
C LEU A 69 -9.84 2.54 -15.20
N TRP A 70 -9.72 1.55 -14.32
CA TRP A 70 -8.80 0.44 -14.53
C TRP A 70 -9.41 -0.60 -15.47
N LYS A 71 -8.56 -1.50 -16.00
CA LYS A 71 -9.04 -2.65 -16.77
C LYS A 71 -9.96 -3.52 -15.92
N LYS A 72 -11.01 -4.06 -16.51
CA LYS A 72 -11.99 -4.90 -15.78
C LYS A 72 -11.36 -6.18 -15.24
N THR A 73 -10.49 -6.80 -16.02
CA THR A 73 -9.83 -8.08 -15.69
C THR A 73 -8.33 -7.96 -15.82
N GLY A 74 -7.63 -9.01 -15.39
CA GLY A 74 -6.17 -9.04 -15.37
C GLY A 74 -5.61 -8.59 -14.02
N MET A 75 -4.30 -8.75 -13.88
CA MET A 75 -3.59 -8.43 -12.66
C MET A 75 -3.78 -6.94 -12.29
N PHE A 76 -4.15 -6.69 -11.05
CA PHE A 76 -4.48 -5.36 -10.51
C PHE A 76 -5.68 -4.66 -11.17
N GLY A 77 -6.54 -5.41 -11.88
CA GLY A 77 -7.76 -4.88 -12.47
C GLY A 77 -8.89 -4.68 -11.45
N GLN A 78 -10.04 -4.22 -11.95
CA GLN A 78 -11.22 -3.96 -11.11
C GLN A 78 -11.67 -5.20 -10.32
N LYS A 79 -11.67 -6.38 -10.95
CA LYS A 79 -12.08 -7.63 -10.28
C LYS A 79 -11.13 -8.02 -9.15
N ASP A 80 -9.83 -7.89 -9.35
CA ASP A 80 -8.84 -8.16 -8.31
C ASP A 80 -8.99 -7.19 -7.14
N TYR A 81 -9.21 -5.92 -7.44
CA TYR A 81 -9.45 -4.89 -6.43
C TYR A 81 -10.72 -5.17 -5.60
N GLN A 82 -11.82 -5.50 -6.24
CA GLN A 82 -13.07 -5.81 -5.53
C GLN A 82 -12.94 -7.07 -4.68
N LYS A 83 -12.22 -8.09 -5.17
CA LYS A 83 -11.91 -9.28 -4.39
C LYS A 83 -11.04 -8.94 -3.16
N MET A 84 -10.06 -8.06 -3.33
CA MET A 84 -9.24 -7.55 -2.24
C MET A 84 -10.10 -6.86 -1.17
N LEU A 85 -10.98 -5.95 -1.56
CA LEU A 85 -11.88 -5.26 -0.61
C LEU A 85 -12.81 -6.22 0.12
N ALA A 86 -13.31 -7.25 -0.55
CA ALA A 86 -14.16 -8.26 0.07
C ALA A 86 -13.42 -9.13 1.10
N LEU A 87 -12.12 -9.33 0.94
CA LEU A 87 -11.27 -10.12 1.84
C LEU A 87 -10.61 -9.28 2.95
N ALA A 88 -10.63 -7.96 2.84
CA ALA A 88 -10.06 -7.08 3.85
C ALA A 88 -10.82 -7.22 5.18
N ASP A 89 -10.09 -7.17 6.29
CA ASP A 89 -10.71 -7.16 7.63
C ASP A 89 -11.39 -5.83 7.92
N GLN A 90 -10.85 -4.74 7.36
CA GLN A 90 -11.42 -3.40 7.44
C GLN A 90 -11.13 -2.62 6.16
N VAL A 91 -12.12 -1.87 5.69
CA VAL A 91 -11.99 -0.91 4.60
C VAL A 91 -12.36 0.48 5.14
N VAL A 92 -11.46 1.43 5.03
CA VAL A 92 -11.69 2.82 5.43
C VAL A 92 -11.77 3.68 4.19
N ASN A 93 -12.92 4.33 3.98
CA ASN A 93 -13.08 5.34 2.93
C ASN A 93 -12.65 6.71 3.47
N VAL A 94 -11.50 7.17 3.02
CA VAL A 94 -10.86 8.39 3.54
C VAL A 94 -11.67 9.63 3.21
N SER A 95 -12.27 9.73 2.02
CA SER A 95 -13.09 10.88 1.65
C SER A 95 -14.31 11.03 2.56
N GLU A 96 -14.92 9.93 2.99
CA GLU A 96 -16.01 9.94 3.95
C GLU A 96 -15.51 10.23 5.36
N ALA A 97 -14.46 9.55 5.81
CA ALA A 97 -13.91 9.70 7.16
C ALA A 97 -13.43 11.13 7.45
N ARG A 98 -12.97 11.86 6.45
CA ARG A 98 -12.47 13.24 6.55
C ARG A 98 -13.45 14.28 6.02
N ASN A 99 -14.66 13.90 5.62
CA ASN A 99 -15.66 14.79 5.04
C ASN A 99 -15.10 15.65 3.90
N LEU A 100 -14.37 15.01 2.96
CA LEU A 100 -13.79 15.72 1.83
C LEU A 100 -14.88 16.11 0.83
N ASP A 101 -14.80 17.33 0.31
CA ASP A 101 -15.69 17.80 -0.76
C ASP A 101 -15.21 17.23 -2.11
N MET A 102 -15.82 16.12 -2.52
CA MET A 102 -15.46 15.40 -3.77
C MET A 102 -16.00 16.08 -5.03
N THR A 103 -16.69 17.21 -4.91
CA THR A 103 -17.17 18.02 -6.06
C THR A 103 -16.14 19.01 -6.58
N LYS A 104 -15.09 19.28 -5.81
CA LYS A 104 -14.02 20.22 -6.18
C LYS A 104 -13.14 19.66 -7.30
N GLU A 105 -12.58 20.57 -8.11
CA GLU A 105 -11.50 20.23 -9.01
C GLU A 105 -10.33 19.60 -8.23
N LYS A 106 -9.72 18.53 -8.77
CA LYS A 106 -8.64 17.77 -8.15
C LYS A 106 -8.99 17.07 -6.82
N ALA A 107 -10.27 16.98 -6.46
CA ALA A 107 -10.69 16.31 -5.23
C ALA A 107 -10.17 14.87 -5.11
N GLU A 108 -10.11 14.14 -6.21
CA GLU A 108 -9.59 12.76 -6.21
C GLU A 108 -8.09 12.70 -5.91
N ILE A 109 -7.30 13.63 -6.45
CA ILE A 109 -5.87 13.75 -6.16
C ILE A 109 -5.65 14.10 -4.70
N ASP A 110 -6.41 15.06 -4.19
CA ASP A 110 -6.35 15.48 -2.79
C ASP A 110 -6.73 14.33 -1.86
N ALA A 111 -7.76 13.57 -2.19
CA ALA A 111 -8.17 12.39 -1.43
C ALA A 111 -7.07 11.31 -1.40
N MET A 112 -6.34 11.10 -2.49
CA MET A 112 -5.21 10.18 -2.53
C MET A 112 -4.06 10.62 -1.62
N LEU A 113 -3.78 11.92 -1.56
CA LEU A 113 -2.76 12.48 -0.66
C LEU A 113 -3.21 12.36 0.80
N VAL A 114 -4.44 12.71 1.12
CA VAL A 114 -5.01 12.57 2.47
C VAL A 114 -5.01 11.10 2.91
N ARG A 115 -5.33 10.16 2.01
CA ARG A 115 -5.22 8.73 2.29
C ARG A 115 -3.81 8.34 2.71
N ASN A 116 -2.78 8.78 1.98
CA ASN A 116 -1.40 8.47 2.32
C ASN A 116 -1.03 9.03 3.71
N GLU A 117 -1.43 10.27 4.01
CA GLU A 117 -1.21 10.87 5.32
C GLU A 117 -1.90 10.10 6.44
N MET A 118 -3.15 9.70 6.25
CA MET A 118 -3.88 8.88 7.23
C MET A 118 -3.23 7.52 7.47
N MET A 119 -2.73 6.88 6.41
CA MET A 119 -2.00 5.61 6.55
C MET A 119 -0.76 5.79 7.43
N VAL A 120 0.01 6.84 7.20
CA VAL A 120 1.20 7.16 8.01
C VAL A 120 0.82 7.48 9.45
N ASP A 121 -0.18 8.34 9.65
CA ASP A 121 -0.63 8.77 10.99
C ASP A 121 -1.14 7.61 11.86
N ASN A 122 -1.64 6.55 11.23
CA ASN A 122 -2.11 5.33 11.91
C ASN A 122 -1.09 4.18 11.90
N SER A 123 0.18 4.47 11.62
CA SER A 123 1.23 3.47 11.51
C SER A 123 2.45 3.83 12.36
N GLN A 124 3.24 2.83 12.69
CA GLN A 124 4.53 2.96 13.39
C GLN A 124 5.70 2.88 12.42
N MET A 125 5.45 2.35 11.22
CA MET A 125 6.42 2.17 10.16
C MET A 125 5.73 2.24 8.80
N VAL A 126 6.41 2.77 7.81
CA VAL A 126 5.99 2.69 6.41
C VAL A 126 7.02 1.90 5.59
N ILE A 127 6.53 1.09 4.68
CA ILE A 127 7.36 0.38 3.70
C ILE A 127 6.99 0.90 2.32
N GLY A 128 7.94 1.58 1.66
CA GLY A 128 7.77 2.09 0.32
C GLY A 128 8.56 1.31 -0.73
N PHE A 129 7.94 1.07 -1.87
CA PHE A 129 8.62 0.48 -3.02
C PHE A 129 9.25 1.61 -3.84
N PHE A 130 10.52 1.91 -3.53
CA PHE A 130 11.19 3.10 -4.05
C PHE A 130 12.69 2.86 -4.22
N PRO A 131 13.29 3.30 -5.35
CA PRO A 131 14.70 3.03 -5.64
C PRO A 131 15.65 3.66 -4.62
N PHE A 132 16.63 2.90 -4.13
CA PHE A 132 17.69 3.41 -3.24
C PHE A 132 18.55 4.48 -3.91
N SER A 133 18.66 4.43 -5.26
CA SER A 133 19.41 5.39 -6.05
C SER A 133 18.76 6.78 -6.16
N LYS A 134 17.53 6.92 -5.66
CA LYS A 134 16.77 8.17 -5.70
C LYS A 134 16.46 8.69 -4.30
N ASP A 135 16.45 10.00 -4.18
CA ASP A 135 16.07 10.68 -2.95
C ASP A 135 14.57 11.05 -2.99
N TYR A 136 13.74 10.33 -2.23
CA TYR A 136 12.30 10.61 -2.17
C TYR A 136 11.97 12.03 -1.71
N LYS A 137 12.92 12.72 -1.03
CA LYS A 137 12.74 14.12 -0.63
C LYS A 137 12.69 15.08 -1.81
N LYS A 138 13.29 14.69 -2.93
CA LYS A 138 13.40 15.50 -4.17
C LYS A 138 12.52 15.01 -5.31
N GLU A 139 12.05 13.77 -5.24
CA GLU A 139 11.26 13.15 -6.30
C GLU A 139 9.77 13.51 -6.20
N LYS A 140 9.10 13.48 -7.35
CA LYS A 140 7.64 13.64 -7.46
C LYS A 140 6.95 12.28 -7.40
N GLY A 141 5.65 12.28 -7.14
CA GLY A 141 4.79 11.09 -7.17
C GLY A 141 4.27 10.67 -5.81
N GLY A 142 3.29 9.79 -5.81
CA GLY A 142 2.56 9.38 -4.61
C GLY A 142 3.42 8.67 -3.57
N THR A 143 4.28 7.74 -4.01
CA THR A 143 5.18 7.03 -3.09
C THR A 143 6.19 7.98 -2.45
N ALA A 144 6.85 8.83 -3.24
CA ALA A 144 7.79 9.81 -2.72
C ALA A 144 7.11 10.79 -1.75
N SER A 145 5.90 11.24 -2.06
CA SER A 145 5.11 12.11 -1.18
C SER A 145 4.77 11.43 0.14
N CYS A 146 4.37 10.17 0.11
CA CYS A 146 4.07 9.38 1.30
C CYS A 146 5.32 9.21 2.18
N LEU A 147 6.46 8.86 1.59
CA LEU A 147 7.71 8.70 2.33
C LEU A 147 8.20 10.02 2.94
N ARG A 148 8.06 11.14 2.21
CA ARG A 148 8.36 12.48 2.77
C ARG A 148 7.49 12.82 3.97
N TYR A 149 6.21 12.52 3.90
CA TYR A 149 5.29 12.78 5.01
C TYR A 149 5.63 11.94 6.25
N ALA A 150 6.08 10.69 6.02
CA ALA A 150 6.48 9.77 7.09
C ALA A 150 7.85 10.14 7.73
N ASP A 151 8.74 10.76 6.96
CA ASP A 151 10.10 11.07 7.39
C ASP A 151 10.11 11.99 8.64
N GLY A 152 10.80 11.55 9.67
CA GLY A 152 10.82 12.24 10.97
C GLY A 152 9.59 12.00 11.86
N LYS A 153 8.56 11.31 11.39
CA LYS A 153 7.37 10.96 12.18
C LYS A 153 7.34 9.50 12.60
N ILE A 154 7.62 8.62 11.65
CA ILE A 154 7.65 7.17 11.86
C ILE A 154 8.87 6.58 11.15
N HIS A 155 9.13 5.31 11.41
CA HIS A 155 10.22 4.62 10.74
C HIS A 155 9.90 4.40 9.25
N VAL A 156 10.85 4.76 8.38
CA VAL A 156 10.74 4.60 6.92
C VAL A 156 11.64 3.46 6.47
N CYS A 157 11.04 2.44 5.85
CA CYS A 157 11.74 1.38 5.14
C CYS A 157 11.49 1.50 3.64
N GLN A 158 12.48 1.13 2.84
CA GLN A 158 12.36 1.07 1.39
C GLN A 158 12.68 -0.33 0.89
N ILE A 159 11.94 -0.76 -0.13
CA ILE A 159 12.29 -1.93 -0.94
C ILE A 159 12.71 -1.40 -2.31
N ASP A 160 13.93 -1.72 -2.73
CA ASP A 160 14.44 -1.32 -4.04
C ASP A 160 13.77 -2.12 -5.16
N PRO A 161 13.17 -1.47 -6.17
CA PRO A 161 12.50 -2.16 -7.28
C PRO A 161 13.41 -3.00 -8.17
N LYS A 162 14.72 -2.78 -8.11
CA LYS A 162 15.69 -3.50 -8.95
C LYS A 162 16.31 -4.70 -8.24
N THR A 163 16.68 -4.51 -6.97
CA THR A 163 17.40 -5.54 -6.19
C THR A 163 16.47 -6.32 -5.27
N PHE A 164 15.27 -5.77 -4.97
CA PHE A 164 14.32 -6.28 -3.97
C PHE A 164 14.89 -6.31 -2.54
N GLU A 165 16.01 -5.64 -2.32
CA GLU A 165 16.59 -5.44 -1.00
C GLU A 165 15.77 -4.43 -0.20
N ILE A 166 15.83 -4.56 1.12
CA ILE A 166 15.16 -3.65 2.06
C ILE A 166 16.18 -2.90 2.91
N GLN A 167 15.94 -1.62 3.14
CA GLN A 167 16.70 -0.80 4.08
C GLN A 167 15.78 0.12 4.88
#